data_539127190a1f1d6bcfc6f48896bf3aaa
#
_entry.id   539127190a1f1d6bcfc6f48896bf3aaa
#
_cell.length_a   1.000
_cell.length_b   1.000
_cell.length_c   1.000
_cell.angle_alpha   90.00
_cell.angle_beta   90.00
_cell.angle_gamma   90.00
#
_symmetry.space_group_name_H-M   'P 1'
#
loop_
_entity.id
_entity.type
_entity.pdbx_description
1 polymer ?
#
loop_
_entity_poly.entity_id
_entity_poly.type
_entity_poly.pdbx_seq_one_letter_code
_entity_poly.pdbx_strand_id
1 'polypeptide(L)'
;MKYGKIITKVVLPVAPEKEAVNMSGNLYTNIVDNIEEAIKNGELNEGTKLPSERAMAERYDVSRNVIREAYKILKEKGLVDIYSGKGAFVSKPKASVINDRLEDAISITESKLYDLLEVREILEKAVAKKVVIMTTNQDLERLKNIYQEMQTYINNQVKFAELDCKFHVELANCTGNPTLALLIDTFNKITDKKLFMLNQIYPNRAIKAQKEHRIIIDSIKERDEKKLLLAVDAHINCIEYDISILSK
;
A
#
# COMPACT_ATOMS: atom_id res chain seq x y z
N MET A 1 33.28 2.11 11.61
CA MET A 1 33.54 2.13 10.17
C MET A 1 33.11 3.48 9.60
N LYS A 2 34.00 4.14 8.86
CA LYS A 2 33.93 5.55 8.45
C LYS A 2 32.83 5.72 7.38
N TYR A 3 31.78 6.48 7.69
CA TYR A 3 30.90 7.03 6.66
C TYR A 3 31.62 8.19 5.98
N GLY A 4 32.15 7.94 4.78
CA GLY A 4 32.75 8.94 3.93
C GLY A 4 31.71 9.99 3.53
N LYS A 5 32.04 11.26 3.73
CA LYS A 5 31.32 12.43 3.23
C LYS A 5 31.33 12.40 1.69
N ILE A 6 30.25 11.91 1.09
CA ILE A 6 29.93 12.28 -0.29
C ILE A 6 28.98 13.48 -0.17
N ILE A 7 29.53 14.69 -0.14
CA ILE A 7 28.75 15.91 -0.34
C ILE A 7 28.54 16.04 -1.85
N THR A 8 27.61 15.26 -2.37
CA THR A 8 27.09 15.51 -3.71
C THR A 8 26.31 16.82 -3.62
N LYS A 9 26.79 17.83 -4.36
CA LYS A 9 26.09 19.12 -4.48
C LYS A 9 24.72 18.81 -5.07
N VAL A 10 23.67 18.83 -4.25
CA VAL A 10 22.29 18.57 -4.68
C VAL A 10 21.94 19.65 -5.70
N VAL A 11 21.88 19.27 -6.95
CA VAL A 11 21.42 20.15 -8.03
C VAL A 11 19.90 20.06 -8.02
N LEU A 12 19.26 20.93 -7.26
CA LEU A 12 17.82 21.12 -7.36
C LEU A 12 17.50 21.86 -8.67
N PRO A 13 16.31 21.59 -9.28
CA PRO A 13 15.85 22.37 -10.41
C PRO A 13 15.96 23.87 -10.16
N VAL A 14 16.21 24.62 -11.23
CA VAL A 14 16.32 26.08 -11.15
C VAL A 14 15.00 26.62 -10.63
N ALA A 15 15.04 27.54 -9.65
CA ALA A 15 13.83 28.23 -9.22
C ALA A 15 13.17 28.86 -10.45
N PRO A 16 11.84 28.70 -10.65
CA PRO A 16 11.17 29.29 -11.79
C PRO A 16 11.39 30.81 -11.82
N GLU A 17 11.50 31.37 -13.04
CA GLU A 17 11.67 32.81 -13.22
C GLU A 17 10.52 33.57 -12.52
N LYS A 18 10.80 34.74 -11.97
CA LYS A 18 9.87 35.52 -11.11
C LYS A 18 8.50 35.82 -11.74
N GLU A 19 8.37 35.74 -13.07
CA GLU A 19 7.10 35.97 -13.77
C GLU A 19 6.10 34.82 -13.63
N ALA A 20 6.55 33.58 -13.39
CA ALA A 20 5.67 32.42 -13.20
C ALA A 20 5.06 32.32 -11.77
N VAL A 21 5.59 33.07 -10.81
CA VAL A 21 5.20 33.01 -9.40
C VAL A 21 3.95 33.86 -9.11
N ASN A 22 3.50 34.70 -10.03
CA ASN A 22 2.48 35.73 -9.77
C ASN A 22 1.04 35.37 -10.21
N MET A 23 0.77 34.14 -10.63
CA MET A 23 -0.61 33.70 -10.89
C MET A 23 -1.05 32.65 -9.88
N SER A 24 -1.68 33.11 -8.80
CA SER A 24 -2.71 32.44 -7.96
C SER A 24 -2.45 30.96 -7.53
N GLY A 25 -1.25 30.64 -7.08
CA GLY A 25 -1.00 29.40 -6.34
C GLY A 25 -0.19 29.75 -5.09
N ASN A 26 -0.48 29.15 -3.95
CA ASN A 26 0.32 29.34 -2.74
C ASN A 26 1.80 29.08 -3.06
N LEU A 27 2.70 30.00 -2.70
CA LEU A 27 4.14 29.92 -2.95
C LEU A 27 4.77 28.57 -2.56
N TYR A 28 4.25 27.91 -1.55
CA TYR A 28 4.70 26.58 -1.13
C TYR A 28 4.30 25.48 -2.13
N THR A 29 3.19 25.62 -2.88
CA THR A 29 2.73 24.61 -3.85
C THR A 29 3.77 24.45 -4.97
N ASN A 30 4.27 25.55 -5.53
CA ASN A 30 5.30 25.52 -6.56
C ASN A 30 6.60 24.84 -6.07
N ILE A 31 6.96 25.06 -4.80
CA ILE A 31 8.14 24.42 -4.20
C ILE A 31 7.92 22.92 -4.03
N VAL A 32 6.71 22.52 -3.61
CA VAL A 32 6.33 21.12 -3.49
C VAL A 32 6.40 20.45 -4.87
N ASP A 33 5.78 21.04 -5.89
CA ASP A 33 5.72 20.48 -7.24
C ASP A 33 7.11 20.32 -7.85
N ASN A 34 8.00 21.32 -7.69
CA ASN A 34 9.38 21.24 -8.18
C ASN A 34 10.18 20.11 -7.51
N ILE A 35 10.02 19.91 -6.20
CA ILE A 35 10.70 18.83 -5.48
C ILE A 35 10.12 17.47 -5.88
N GLU A 36 8.79 17.37 -6.03
CA GLU A 36 8.14 16.15 -6.50
C GLU A 36 8.59 15.75 -7.89
N GLU A 37 8.69 16.72 -8.81
CA GLU A 37 9.15 16.48 -10.17
C GLU A 37 10.61 16.02 -10.17
N ALA A 38 11.48 16.64 -9.39
CA ALA A 38 12.88 16.23 -9.25
C ALA A 38 13.02 14.80 -8.68
N ILE A 39 12.13 14.41 -7.75
CA ILE A 39 12.08 13.04 -7.24
C ILE A 39 11.58 12.07 -8.32
N LYS A 40 10.52 12.41 -9.05
CA LYS A 40 9.97 11.58 -10.14
C LYS A 40 10.97 11.36 -11.28
N ASN A 41 11.72 12.41 -11.63
CA ASN A 41 12.73 12.37 -12.68
C ASN A 41 14.05 11.70 -12.25
N GLY A 42 14.17 11.31 -10.95
CA GLY A 42 15.37 10.68 -10.42
C GLY A 42 16.54 11.64 -10.16
N GLU A 43 16.31 12.94 -10.22
CA GLU A 43 17.31 13.97 -9.87
C GLU A 43 17.58 14.00 -8.37
N LEU A 44 16.53 13.72 -7.57
CA LEU A 44 16.57 13.55 -6.13
C LEU A 44 16.26 12.11 -5.76
N ASN A 45 17.29 11.34 -5.45
CA ASN A 45 17.15 9.94 -5.06
C ASN A 45 16.81 9.78 -3.56
N GLU A 46 16.24 8.63 -3.21
CA GLU A 46 15.99 8.25 -1.81
C GLU A 46 17.26 8.40 -0.94
N GLY A 47 17.08 8.96 0.24
CA GLY A 47 18.18 9.27 1.18
C GLY A 47 18.92 10.58 0.88
N THR A 48 18.62 11.25 -0.24
CA THR A 48 19.21 12.57 -0.55
C THR A 48 18.77 13.59 0.49
N LYS A 49 19.73 14.26 1.13
CA LYS A 49 19.45 15.33 2.08
C LYS A 49 19.02 16.59 1.32
N LEU A 50 17.83 17.09 1.60
CA LEU A 50 17.37 18.39 1.10
C LEU A 50 18.13 19.54 1.77
N PRO A 51 18.29 20.69 1.10
CA PRO A 51 18.88 21.87 1.70
C PRO A 51 18.12 22.32 2.95
N SER A 52 18.78 23.08 3.83
CA SER A 52 18.13 23.63 5.02
C SER A 52 17.00 24.59 4.65
N GLU A 53 16.00 24.75 5.54
CA GLU A 53 14.92 25.73 5.36
C GLU A 53 15.48 27.12 5.01
N ARG A 54 16.62 27.51 5.61
CA ARG A 54 17.27 28.78 5.33
C ARG A 54 17.82 28.86 3.90
N ALA A 55 18.53 27.84 3.47
CA ALA A 55 19.11 27.81 2.13
C ALA A 55 18.04 27.76 1.04
N MET A 56 16.93 27.06 1.29
CA MET A 56 15.80 27.04 0.38
C MET A 56 15.04 28.37 0.36
N ALA A 57 14.88 29.02 1.51
CA ALA A 57 14.25 30.34 1.60
C ALA A 57 15.04 31.39 0.80
N GLU A 58 16.37 31.39 0.93
CA GLU A 58 17.28 32.24 0.16
C GLU A 58 17.20 31.94 -1.36
N ARG A 59 17.09 30.65 -1.75
CA ARG A 59 17.04 30.21 -3.14
C ARG A 59 15.73 30.59 -3.85
N TYR A 60 14.60 30.45 -3.18
CA TYR A 60 13.26 30.72 -3.73
C TYR A 60 12.76 32.15 -3.44
N ASP A 61 13.56 32.96 -2.76
CA ASP A 61 13.20 34.33 -2.33
C ASP A 61 11.89 34.37 -1.54
N VAL A 62 11.72 33.44 -0.57
CA VAL A 62 10.54 33.28 0.26
C VAL A 62 10.90 33.23 1.75
N SER A 63 9.89 33.34 2.61
CA SER A 63 10.12 33.16 4.05
C SER A 63 10.41 31.70 4.41
N ARG A 64 11.14 31.47 5.52
CA ARG A 64 11.39 30.11 6.04
C ARG A 64 10.10 29.37 6.38
N ASN A 65 9.05 30.09 6.73
CA ASN A 65 7.75 29.47 7.03
C ASN A 65 7.12 28.83 5.79
N VAL A 66 7.27 29.46 4.61
CA VAL A 66 6.81 28.89 3.33
C VAL A 66 7.54 27.58 3.03
N ILE A 67 8.87 27.55 3.22
CA ILE A 67 9.65 26.32 3.03
C ILE A 67 9.26 25.24 4.05
N ARG A 68 9.02 25.62 5.30
CA ARG A 68 8.59 24.67 6.33
C ARG A 68 7.26 24.03 5.99
N GLU A 69 6.29 24.80 5.49
CA GLU A 69 5.01 24.27 5.02
C GLU A 69 5.20 23.37 3.79
N ALA A 70 6.03 23.75 2.82
CA ALA A 70 6.34 22.88 1.69
C ALA A 70 6.95 21.54 2.13
N TYR A 71 7.91 21.56 3.06
CA TYR A 71 8.53 20.34 3.59
C TYR A 71 7.53 19.49 4.40
N LYS A 72 6.61 20.12 5.12
CA LYS A 72 5.55 19.43 5.84
C LYS A 72 4.60 18.72 4.88
N ILE A 73 4.17 19.38 3.80
CA ILE A 73 3.33 18.78 2.75
C ILE A 73 4.05 17.59 2.09
N LEU A 74 5.34 17.76 1.75
CA LEU A 74 6.14 16.66 1.18
C LEU A 74 6.26 15.47 2.15
N LYS A 75 6.37 15.73 3.45
CA LYS A 75 6.35 14.69 4.49
C LYS A 75 4.99 14.00 4.56
N GLU A 76 3.89 14.75 4.55
CA GLU A 76 2.52 14.21 4.52
C GLU A 76 2.29 13.37 3.26
N LYS A 77 2.90 13.75 2.13
CA LYS A 77 2.90 12.96 0.90
C LYS A 77 3.82 11.72 0.97
N GLY A 78 4.63 11.58 2.02
CA GLY A 78 5.58 10.48 2.18
C GLY A 78 6.80 10.58 1.28
N LEU A 79 7.04 11.74 0.65
CA LEU A 79 8.17 12.00 -0.25
C LEU A 79 9.42 12.48 0.49
N VAL A 80 9.26 12.93 1.74
CA VAL A 80 10.33 13.46 2.57
C VAL A 80 10.15 13.01 4.02
N ASP A 81 11.23 12.58 4.65
CA ASP A 81 11.32 12.37 6.09
C ASP A 81 12.04 13.56 6.75
N ILE A 82 11.49 14.09 7.85
CA ILE A 82 12.07 15.20 8.60
C ILE A 82 12.56 14.67 9.94
N TYR A 83 13.87 14.80 10.18
CA TYR A 83 14.51 14.41 11.44
C TYR A 83 14.95 15.65 12.22
N SER A 84 14.53 15.76 13.48
CA SER A 84 14.91 16.88 14.35
C SER A 84 16.43 17.03 14.43
N GLY A 85 16.93 18.23 14.20
CA GLY A 85 18.37 18.54 14.22
C GLY A 85 19.20 17.99 13.05
N LYS A 86 18.65 17.09 12.22
CA LYS A 86 19.36 16.49 11.08
C LYS A 86 18.92 17.06 9.73
N GLY A 87 17.67 17.54 9.63
CA GLY A 87 17.09 18.11 8.42
C GLY A 87 16.11 17.18 7.72
N ALA A 88 15.77 17.51 6.48
CA ALA A 88 14.85 16.79 5.62
C ALA A 88 15.60 15.90 4.62
N PHE A 89 15.08 14.72 4.35
CA PHE A 89 15.66 13.72 3.46
C PHE A 89 14.59 13.17 2.54
N VAL A 90 14.94 12.97 1.28
CA VAL A 90 14.04 12.32 0.31
C VAL A 90 13.74 10.90 0.76
N SER A 91 12.46 10.54 0.78
CA SER A 91 11.99 9.18 1.05
C SER A 91 11.11 8.70 -0.11
N LYS A 92 10.94 7.39 -0.21
CA LYS A 92 9.90 6.83 -1.08
C LYS A 92 8.60 6.72 -0.29
N PRO A 93 7.46 7.05 -0.92
CA PRO A 93 6.18 6.80 -0.28
C PRO A 93 6.11 5.36 0.18
N LYS A 94 5.93 5.15 1.48
CA LYS A 94 5.68 3.81 2.01
C LYS A 94 4.33 3.33 1.49
N ALA A 95 4.22 2.04 1.21
CA ALA A 95 2.96 1.43 0.79
C ALA A 95 1.81 1.78 1.74
N SER A 96 2.09 1.91 3.06
CA SER A 96 1.11 2.35 4.05
C SER A 96 0.52 3.74 3.76
N VAL A 97 1.34 4.72 3.36
CA VAL A 97 0.87 6.09 3.04
C VAL A 97 -0.04 6.09 1.81
N ILE A 98 0.30 5.26 0.81
CA ILE A 98 -0.52 5.12 -0.40
C ILE A 98 -1.84 4.43 -0.05
N ASN A 99 -1.79 3.37 0.75
CA ASN A 99 -2.96 2.64 1.22
C ASN A 99 -3.90 3.54 2.01
N ASP A 100 -3.39 4.31 2.98
CA ASP A 100 -4.19 5.22 3.80
C ASP A 100 -4.93 6.25 2.94
N ARG A 101 -4.26 6.82 1.93
CA ARG A 101 -4.89 7.78 1.01
C ARG A 101 -5.94 7.15 0.10
N LEU A 102 -5.68 5.94 -0.39
CA LEU A 102 -6.65 5.22 -1.21
C LEU A 102 -7.87 4.81 -0.36
N GLU A 103 -7.63 4.41 0.89
CA GLU A 103 -8.70 4.15 1.85
C GLU A 103 -9.54 5.39 2.12
N ASP A 104 -8.91 6.54 2.36
CA ASP A 104 -9.61 7.82 2.55
C ASP A 104 -10.46 8.17 1.32
N ALA A 105 -9.88 8.07 0.11
CA ALA A 105 -10.58 8.35 -1.13
C ALA A 105 -11.80 7.43 -1.33
N ILE A 106 -11.66 6.12 -1.06
CA ILE A 106 -12.76 5.16 -1.14
C ILE A 106 -13.82 5.45 -0.07
N SER A 107 -13.42 5.85 1.14
CA SER A 107 -14.36 6.20 2.21
C SER A 107 -15.25 7.39 1.85
N ILE A 108 -14.72 8.37 1.11
CA ILE A 108 -15.47 9.53 0.62
C ILE A 108 -16.54 9.13 -0.42
N THR A 109 -16.32 8.03 -1.17
CA THR A 109 -17.28 7.58 -2.20
C THR A 109 -18.51 6.87 -1.63
N GLU A 110 -18.60 6.70 -0.30
CA GLU A 110 -19.67 5.95 0.37
C GLU A 110 -19.88 4.54 -0.18
N SER A 111 -18.81 3.94 -0.73
CA SER A 111 -18.83 2.61 -1.33
C SER A 111 -19.43 1.57 -0.38
N LYS A 112 -20.38 0.80 -0.88
CA LYS A 112 -20.96 -0.31 -0.12
C LYS A 112 -19.94 -1.44 -0.02
N LEU A 113 -20.13 -2.30 0.97
CA LEU A 113 -19.25 -3.46 1.15
C LEU A 113 -19.25 -4.39 -0.07
N TYR A 114 -20.40 -4.54 -0.73
CA TYR A 114 -20.52 -5.34 -1.98
C TYR A 114 -19.67 -4.77 -3.12
N ASP A 115 -19.62 -3.44 -3.30
CA ASP A 115 -18.81 -2.80 -4.34
C ASP A 115 -17.30 -3.08 -4.11
N LEU A 116 -16.88 -3.12 -2.86
CA LEU A 116 -15.50 -3.44 -2.49
C LEU A 116 -15.16 -4.92 -2.71
N LEU A 117 -16.11 -5.81 -2.43
CA LEU A 117 -15.94 -7.25 -2.67
C LEU A 117 -15.88 -7.57 -4.17
N GLU A 118 -16.69 -6.90 -4.99
CA GLU A 118 -16.63 -7.03 -6.45
C GLU A 118 -15.23 -6.66 -6.98
N VAL A 119 -14.67 -5.54 -6.54
CA VAL A 119 -13.31 -5.14 -6.93
C VAL A 119 -12.28 -6.16 -6.43
N ARG A 120 -12.41 -6.63 -5.19
CA ARG A 120 -11.54 -7.66 -4.62
C ARG A 120 -11.59 -8.95 -5.45
N GLU A 121 -12.78 -9.40 -5.82
CA GLU A 121 -12.97 -10.59 -6.67
C GLU A 121 -12.22 -10.46 -8.01
N ILE A 122 -12.38 -9.32 -8.69
CA ILE A 122 -11.69 -9.04 -9.96
C ILE A 122 -10.17 -9.11 -9.78
N LEU A 123 -9.64 -8.47 -8.75
CA LEU A 123 -8.21 -8.45 -8.46
C LEU A 123 -7.67 -9.84 -8.10
N GLU A 124 -8.35 -10.58 -7.23
CA GLU A 124 -7.91 -11.91 -6.80
C GLU A 124 -7.98 -12.94 -7.93
N LYS A 125 -8.98 -12.86 -8.82
CA LYS A 125 -9.02 -13.67 -10.05
C LYS A 125 -7.85 -13.35 -10.99
N ALA A 126 -7.50 -12.08 -11.12
CA ALA A 126 -6.35 -11.67 -11.92
C ALA A 126 -5.03 -12.18 -11.31
N VAL A 127 -4.91 -12.18 -9.98
CA VAL A 127 -3.80 -12.80 -9.25
C VAL A 127 -3.77 -14.31 -9.49
N ALA A 128 -4.90 -15.02 -9.31
CA ALA A 128 -5.00 -16.47 -9.48
C ALA A 128 -4.45 -16.96 -10.83
N LYS A 129 -4.85 -16.29 -11.93
CA LYS A 129 -4.36 -16.64 -13.28
C LYS A 129 -2.85 -16.54 -13.42
N LYS A 130 -2.22 -15.61 -12.72
CA LYS A 130 -0.76 -15.39 -12.79
C LYS A 130 0.01 -16.32 -11.88
N VAL A 131 -0.45 -16.52 -10.65
CA VAL A 131 0.29 -17.30 -9.64
C VAL A 131 0.41 -18.78 -10.03
N VAL A 132 -0.56 -19.33 -10.73
CA VAL A 132 -0.48 -20.70 -11.28
C VAL A 132 0.79 -20.91 -12.12
N ILE A 133 1.17 -19.89 -12.87
CA ILE A 133 2.33 -19.97 -13.78
C ILE A 133 3.61 -19.52 -13.08
N MET A 134 3.54 -18.43 -12.31
CA MET A 134 4.70 -17.67 -11.84
C MET A 134 5.26 -18.14 -10.49
N THR A 135 4.41 -18.73 -9.63
CA THR A 135 4.83 -19.13 -8.26
C THR A 135 6.00 -20.10 -8.27
N THR A 136 7.07 -19.74 -7.58
CA THR A 136 8.23 -20.61 -7.34
C THR A 136 8.01 -21.53 -6.13
N ASN A 137 8.88 -22.52 -5.96
CA ASN A 137 8.82 -23.36 -4.76
C ASN A 137 9.07 -22.56 -3.47
N GLN A 138 9.91 -21.51 -3.54
CA GLN A 138 10.17 -20.65 -2.39
C GLN A 138 8.94 -19.81 -2.03
N ASP A 139 8.20 -19.32 -3.02
CA ASP A 139 6.95 -18.61 -2.82
C ASP A 139 5.91 -19.52 -2.15
N LEU A 140 5.79 -20.75 -2.67
CA LEU A 140 4.87 -21.74 -2.12
C LEU A 140 5.18 -22.07 -0.66
N GLU A 141 6.45 -22.15 -0.28
CA GLU A 141 6.84 -22.33 1.12
C GLU A 141 6.49 -21.13 1.98
N ARG A 142 6.64 -19.88 1.48
CA ARG A 142 6.17 -18.68 2.21
C ARG A 142 4.67 -18.70 2.44
N LEU A 143 3.87 -19.03 1.43
CA LEU A 143 2.41 -19.17 1.56
C LEU A 143 2.02 -20.25 2.59
N LYS A 144 2.68 -21.41 2.56
CA LYS A 144 2.46 -22.47 3.54
C LYS A 144 2.80 -22.06 4.97
N ASN A 145 3.88 -21.31 5.16
CA ASN A 145 4.28 -20.81 6.47
C ASN A 145 3.22 -19.85 7.04
N ILE A 146 2.70 -18.93 6.22
CA ILE A 146 1.60 -18.03 6.62
C ILE A 146 0.36 -18.86 6.96
N TYR A 147 -0.01 -19.81 6.12
CA TYR A 147 -1.14 -20.72 6.37
C TYR A 147 -1.02 -21.48 7.70
N GLN A 148 0.18 -21.99 8.02
CA GLN A 148 0.43 -22.67 9.29
C GLN A 148 0.34 -21.72 10.48
N GLU A 149 0.87 -20.49 10.32
CA GLU A 149 0.74 -19.46 11.34
C GLU A 149 -0.74 -19.11 11.59
N MET A 150 -1.55 -18.95 10.55
CA MET A 150 -3.00 -18.75 10.65
C MET A 150 -3.68 -19.87 11.44
N GLN A 151 -3.28 -21.12 11.23
CA GLN A 151 -3.83 -22.28 11.93
C GLN A 151 -3.59 -22.19 13.46
N THR A 152 -2.46 -21.65 13.89
CA THR A 152 -2.17 -21.46 15.33
C THR A 152 -3.05 -20.39 15.97
N TYR A 153 -3.53 -19.43 15.17
CA TYR A 153 -4.38 -18.32 15.62
C TYR A 153 -5.85 -18.46 15.21
N ILE A 154 -6.30 -19.67 14.88
CA ILE A 154 -7.67 -19.95 14.40
C ILE A 154 -8.78 -19.42 15.33
N ASN A 155 -8.52 -19.37 16.63
CA ASN A 155 -9.45 -18.87 17.67
C ASN A 155 -9.19 -17.40 18.06
N ASN A 156 -8.19 -16.74 17.48
CA ASN A 156 -7.90 -15.34 17.70
C ASN A 156 -8.28 -14.54 16.44
N GLN A 157 -9.51 -14.03 16.43
CA GLN A 157 -10.08 -13.37 15.25
C GLN A 157 -9.25 -12.20 14.72
N VAL A 158 -8.68 -11.36 15.61
CA VAL A 158 -7.86 -10.21 15.20
C VAL A 158 -6.59 -10.69 14.52
N LYS A 159 -5.88 -11.64 15.15
CA LYS A 159 -4.63 -12.16 14.62
C LYS A 159 -4.84 -12.98 13.36
N PHE A 160 -5.95 -13.73 13.28
CA PHE A 160 -6.31 -14.47 12.08
C PHE A 160 -6.56 -13.51 10.91
N ALA A 161 -7.32 -12.42 11.08
CA ALA A 161 -7.59 -11.44 10.03
C ALA A 161 -6.31 -10.74 9.53
N GLU A 162 -5.37 -10.39 10.42
CA GLU A 162 -4.07 -9.85 10.02
C GLU A 162 -3.29 -10.83 9.13
N LEU A 163 -3.30 -12.12 9.47
CA LEU A 163 -2.61 -13.17 8.74
C LEU A 163 -3.32 -13.52 7.42
N ASP A 164 -4.64 -13.44 7.41
CA ASP A 164 -5.48 -13.59 6.21
C ASP A 164 -5.12 -12.52 5.17
N CYS A 165 -5.11 -11.26 5.58
CA CYS A 165 -4.64 -10.17 4.74
C CYS A 165 -3.21 -10.42 4.22
N LYS A 166 -2.28 -10.83 5.11
CA LYS A 166 -0.90 -11.16 4.76
C LYS A 166 -0.82 -12.31 3.73
N PHE A 167 -1.69 -13.31 3.83
CA PHE A 167 -1.76 -14.43 2.90
C PHE A 167 -2.11 -13.97 1.48
N HIS A 168 -3.17 -13.17 1.35
CA HIS A 168 -3.60 -12.62 0.04
C HIS A 168 -2.57 -11.66 -0.57
N VAL A 169 -1.90 -10.85 0.26
CA VAL A 169 -0.81 -9.98 -0.19
C VAL A 169 0.38 -10.79 -0.68
N GLU A 170 0.76 -11.87 0.05
CA GLU A 170 1.84 -12.74 -0.39
C GLU A 170 1.48 -13.50 -1.68
N LEU A 171 0.22 -13.90 -1.82
CA LEU A 171 -0.28 -14.47 -3.06
C LEU A 171 -0.13 -13.49 -4.24
N ALA A 172 -0.48 -12.22 -4.04
CA ALA A 172 -0.30 -11.18 -5.04
C ALA A 172 1.19 -10.91 -5.34
N ASN A 173 2.07 -10.95 -4.35
CA ASN A 173 3.52 -10.82 -4.53
C ASN A 173 4.10 -11.90 -5.46
N CYS A 174 3.57 -13.13 -5.41
CA CYS A 174 3.98 -14.23 -6.30
C CYS A 174 3.73 -13.92 -7.79
N THR A 175 2.93 -12.90 -8.12
CA THR A 175 2.73 -12.44 -9.51
C THR A 175 3.87 -11.58 -10.04
N GLY A 176 4.81 -11.15 -9.19
CA GLY A 176 5.85 -10.18 -9.55
C GLY A 176 5.32 -8.78 -9.87
N ASN A 177 4.02 -8.50 -9.64
CA ASN A 177 3.41 -7.20 -9.89
C ASN A 177 3.15 -6.45 -8.58
N PRO A 178 4.02 -5.47 -8.20
CA PRO A 178 3.88 -4.75 -6.94
C PRO A 178 2.60 -3.89 -6.87
N THR A 179 2.05 -3.47 -8.01
CA THR A 179 0.79 -2.73 -8.04
C THR A 179 -0.39 -3.62 -7.68
N LEU A 180 -0.43 -4.88 -8.15
CA LEU A 180 -1.44 -5.83 -7.71
C LEU A 180 -1.35 -6.10 -6.21
N ALA A 181 -0.15 -6.31 -5.69
CA ALA A 181 0.04 -6.53 -4.25
C ALA A 181 -0.41 -5.32 -3.41
N LEU A 182 -0.11 -4.09 -3.87
CA LEU A 182 -0.57 -2.86 -3.23
C LEU A 182 -2.09 -2.75 -3.20
N LEU A 183 -2.75 -3.01 -4.33
CA LEU A 183 -4.22 -2.94 -4.43
C LEU A 183 -4.88 -4.02 -3.57
N ILE A 184 -4.39 -5.26 -3.60
CA ILE A 184 -4.89 -6.34 -2.73
C ILE A 184 -4.75 -5.96 -1.26
N ASP A 185 -3.59 -5.44 -0.82
CA ASP A 185 -3.38 -4.98 0.57
C ASP A 185 -4.40 -3.91 0.96
N THR A 186 -4.62 -2.91 0.10
CA THR A 186 -5.56 -1.82 0.37
C THR A 186 -7.00 -2.34 0.48
N PHE A 187 -7.47 -3.08 -0.52
CA PHE A 187 -8.86 -3.56 -0.54
C PHE A 187 -9.14 -4.57 0.59
N ASN A 188 -8.17 -5.44 0.93
CA ASN A 188 -8.30 -6.33 2.08
C ASN A 188 -8.47 -5.54 3.38
N LYS A 189 -7.62 -4.55 3.65
CA LYS A 189 -7.71 -3.72 4.86
C LYS A 189 -9.04 -2.99 4.99
N ILE A 190 -9.54 -2.40 3.89
CA ILE A 190 -10.82 -1.69 3.89
C ILE A 190 -11.97 -2.67 4.12
N THR A 191 -11.93 -3.81 3.44
CA THR A 191 -12.96 -4.87 3.56
C THR A 191 -12.96 -5.44 4.98
N ASP A 192 -11.79 -5.78 5.54
CA ASP A 192 -11.67 -6.36 6.87
C ASP A 192 -12.15 -5.43 7.97
N LYS A 193 -11.89 -4.12 7.86
CA LYS A 193 -12.46 -3.12 8.78
C LYS A 193 -13.98 -3.16 8.79
N LYS A 194 -14.60 -3.26 7.60
CA LYS A 194 -16.07 -3.35 7.45
C LYS A 194 -16.61 -4.72 7.91
N LEU A 195 -15.84 -5.79 7.71
CA LEU A 195 -16.19 -7.16 8.09
C LEU A 195 -15.92 -7.49 9.57
N PHE A 196 -15.17 -6.65 10.29
CA PHE A 196 -14.79 -6.93 11.68
C PHE A 196 -15.98 -7.24 12.58
N MET A 197 -17.08 -6.49 12.45
CA MET A 197 -18.31 -6.72 13.18
C MET A 197 -18.95 -8.07 12.81
N LEU A 198 -18.90 -8.46 11.55
CA LEU A 198 -19.43 -9.72 11.03
C LEU A 198 -18.65 -10.92 11.56
N ASN A 199 -17.33 -10.82 11.61
CA ASN A 199 -16.46 -11.88 12.08
C ASN A 199 -16.70 -12.23 13.57
N GLN A 200 -17.19 -11.27 14.37
CA GLN A 200 -17.58 -11.52 15.77
C GLN A 200 -18.87 -12.37 15.88
N ILE A 201 -19.74 -12.29 14.89
CA ILE A 201 -21.03 -12.99 14.89
C ILE A 201 -20.88 -14.44 14.36
N TYR A 202 -19.89 -14.70 13.49
CA TYR A 202 -19.64 -16.00 12.87
C TYR A 202 -18.33 -16.64 13.34
N PRO A 203 -18.31 -17.32 14.51
CA PRO A 203 -17.08 -17.86 15.09
C PRO A 203 -16.41 -18.93 14.22
N ASN A 204 -17.17 -19.60 13.31
CA ASN A 204 -16.66 -20.64 12.45
C ASN A 204 -16.07 -20.13 11.13
N ARG A 205 -16.09 -18.80 10.88
CA ARG A 205 -15.61 -18.21 9.64
C ARG A 205 -14.13 -18.50 9.39
N ALA A 206 -13.26 -18.31 10.41
CA ALA A 206 -11.85 -18.59 10.31
C ALA A 206 -11.57 -20.06 9.93
N ILE A 207 -12.33 -21.00 10.48
CA ILE A 207 -12.20 -22.43 10.15
C ILE A 207 -12.56 -22.68 8.68
N LYS A 208 -13.60 -22.02 8.17
CA LYS A 208 -14.03 -22.14 6.78
C LYS A 208 -12.99 -21.51 5.83
N ALA A 209 -12.58 -20.28 6.08
CA ALA A 209 -11.54 -19.59 5.32
C ALA A 209 -10.25 -20.41 5.27
N GLN A 210 -9.85 -21.01 6.38
CA GLN A 210 -8.64 -21.84 6.43
C GLN A 210 -8.73 -23.10 5.53
N LYS A 211 -9.91 -23.72 5.40
CA LYS A 211 -10.13 -24.81 4.44
C LYS A 211 -10.02 -24.33 3.00
N GLU A 212 -10.56 -23.16 2.70
CA GLU A 212 -10.51 -22.53 1.37
C GLU A 212 -9.07 -22.16 1.00
N HIS A 213 -8.28 -21.58 1.91
CA HIS A 213 -6.86 -21.29 1.71
C HIS A 213 -6.04 -22.56 1.41
N ARG A 214 -6.39 -23.69 2.05
CA ARG A 214 -5.76 -24.96 1.76
C ARG A 214 -5.96 -25.37 0.30
N ILE A 215 -7.22 -25.23 -0.19
CA ILE A 215 -7.54 -25.56 -1.59
C ILE A 215 -6.76 -24.63 -2.54
N ILE A 216 -6.64 -23.33 -2.22
CA ILE A 216 -5.85 -22.36 -2.99
C ILE A 216 -4.39 -22.83 -3.09
N ILE A 217 -3.74 -23.15 -1.95
CA ILE A 217 -2.35 -23.61 -1.93
C ILE A 217 -2.16 -24.90 -2.74
N ASP A 218 -3.06 -25.88 -2.56
CA ASP A 218 -2.96 -27.16 -3.25
C ASP A 218 -3.17 -26.96 -4.77
N SER A 219 -4.09 -26.09 -5.19
CA SER A 219 -4.31 -25.77 -6.61
C SER A 219 -3.09 -25.09 -7.26
N ILE A 220 -2.40 -24.21 -6.54
CA ILE A 220 -1.16 -23.58 -7.02
C ILE A 220 -0.08 -24.64 -7.16
N LYS A 221 0.08 -25.54 -6.18
CA LYS A 221 1.04 -26.64 -6.21
C LYS A 221 0.81 -27.59 -7.40
N GLU A 222 -0.47 -27.86 -7.69
CA GLU A 222 -0.90 -28.74 -8.79
C GLU A 222 -0.86 -28.01 -10.15
N ARG A 223 -0.65 -26.68 -10.18
CA ARG A 223 -0.72 -25.87 -11.40
C ARG A 223 -2.10 -25.93 -12.09
N ASP A 224 -3.16 -26.12 -11.32
CA ASP A 224 -4.53 -26.21 -11.81
C ASP A 224 -5.23 -24.85 -11.72
N GLU A 225 -5.25 -24.13 -12.86
CA GLU A 225 -5.88 -22.80 -12.95
C GLU A 225 -7.38 -22.87 -12.69
N LYS A 226 -8.08 -23.87 -13.22
CA LYS A 226 -9.53 -23.99 -13.06
C LYS A 226 -9.91 -24.21 -11.60
N LYS A 227 -9.21 -25.14 -10.94
CA LYS A 227 -9.41 -25.42 -9.52
C LYS A 227 -9.10 -24.20 -8.67
N LEU A 228 -8.03 -23.45 -8.99
CA LEU A 228 -7.66 -22.23 -8.27
C LEU A 228 -8.71 -21.13 -8.43
N LEU A 229 -9.21 -20.88 -9.64
CA LEU A 229 -10.25 -19.88 -9.87
C LEU A 229 -11.54 -20.23 -9.12
N LEU A 230 -11.96 -21.49 -9.13
CA LEU A 230 -13.12 -21.95 -8.36
C LEU A 230 -12.91 -21.79 -6.85
N ALA A 231 -11.69 -22.03 -6.35
CA ALA A 231 -11.38 -21.84 -4.93
C ALA A 231 -11.43 -20.37 -4.52
N VAL A 232 -10.91 -19.46 -5.35
CA VAL A 232 -10.97 -18.01 -5.12
C VAL A 232 -12.43 -17.52 -5.17
N ASP A 233 -13.21 -17.95 -6.16
CA ASP A 233 -14.64 -17.63 -6.23
C ASP A 233 -15.38 -18.08 -4.99
N ALA A 234 -15.19 -19.32 -4.56
CA ALA A 234 -15.84 -19.87 -3.37
C ALA A 234 -15.46 -19.07 -2.11
N HIS A 235 -14.19 -18.65 -2.01
CA HIS A 235 -13.69 -17.87 -0.88
C HIS A 235 -14.36 -16.49 -0.81
N ILE A 236 -14.48 -15.76 -1.92
CA ILE A 236 -15.11 -14.43 -1.96
C ILE A 236 -16.62 -14.54 -1.77
N ASN A 237 -17.28 -15.44 -2.49
CA ASN A 237 -18.74 -15.64 -2.39
C ASN A 237 -19.19 -16.08 -0.98
N CYS A 238 -18.31 -16.74 -0.24
CA CYS A 238 -18.57 -17.06 1.16
C CYS A 238 -18.74 -15.80 2.01
N ILE A 239 -17.93 -14.76 1.75
CA ILE A 239 -18.02 -13.47 2.42
C ILE A 239 -19.35 -12.79 2.10
N GLU A 240 -19.72 -12.77 0.83
CA GLU A 240 -20.98 -12.17 0.37
C GLU A 240 -22.21 -12.87 0.97
N TYR A 241 -22.19 -14.20 1.02
CA TYR A 241 -23.25 -14.98 1.63
C TYR A 241 -23.43 -14.64 3.12
N ASP A 242 -22.32 -14.58 3.88
CA ASP A 242 -22.35 -14.23 5.30
C ASP A 242 -22.93 -12.81 5.53
N ILE A 243 -22.62 -11.85 4.63
CA ILE A 243 -23.19 -10.51 4.66
C ILE A 243 -24.69 -10.52 4.37
N SER A 244 -25.13 -11.30 3.38
CA SER A 244 -26.53 -11.36 2.97
C SER A 244 -27.47 -11.85 4.07
N ILE A 245 -26.96 -12.68 4.97
CA ILE A 245 -27.72 -13.18 6.13
C ILE A 245 -27.93 -12.08 7.18
N LEU A 246 -26.99 -11.16 7.33
CA LEU A 246 -27.06 -10.09 8.32
C LEU A 246 -27.86 -8.88 7.87
N SER A 247 -28.12 -8.77 6.59
CA SER A 247 -28.92 -7.69 6.00
C SER A 247 -30.44 -7.97 6.04
N LYS A 248 -30.82 -9.13 6.58
CA LYS A 248 -32.21 -9.57 6.79
C LYS A 248 -32.61 -9.46 8.27
#